data_ab93b04d95618731b58242d63700e708
#
_entry.id   ab93b04d95618731b58242d63700e708
#
_cell.length_a   1.000
_cell.length_b   1.000
_cell.length_c   1.000
_cell.angle_alpha   90.00
_cell.angle_beta   90.00
_cell.angle_gamma   90.00
#
_symmetry.space_group_name_H-M   'P 1'
#
loop_
_entity.id
_entity.type
_entity.pdbx_description
1 polymer ?
#
loop_
_entity_poly.entity_id
_entity_poly.type
_entity_poly.pdbx_seq_one_letter_code
_entity_poly.pdbx_strand_id
1 'polypeptide(L)'
;MTYTDGMVIENARIRNNFADGVNFAQGTANSTVRNSSVRGNGDDGLASWSSIDASTNSQARVAEANSFVDNTIELGWRASGIGIFGGKSHLIRDNLLINNFSGAGIRLNTVFDGHNFDLNTDGGITIAHNKLVRSGTTNDFYGNTRGAIDFQEVKGDIRNVSVSDNVIVRPYAEEIRADFGLGESALSSRGITLRDNKRDDEAGYTAKSQVVNYAQVDGLVVRGIPETDDFSLYWFQGEESGPDGTTHRYWVSKADGVELTSDMEYTQEGGVRVYNVTTGDAPSYLPVSSTDFSGSYRYVGDLARSQPADDGTTIVIRFWSAK
;
A
#
# COMPACT_ATOMS: atom_id res chain seq x y z
N MET A 1 -2.82 15.83 -1.72
CA MET A 1 -3.34 16.79 -2.72
C MET A 1 -4.71 17.21 -2.27
N THR A 2 -5.01 18.49 -2.23
CA THR A 2 -6.30 19.03 -1.79
C THR A 2 -6.87 19.94 -2.86
N TYR A 3 -8.19 19.92 -3.04
CA TYR A 3 -8.92 20.77 -4.00
C TYR A 3 -8.38 20.74 -5.43
N THR A 4 -7.70 19.66 -5.79
CA THR A 4 -7.17 19.45 -7.13
C THR A 4 -8.26 18.89 -8.04
N ASP A 5 -8.27 19.27 -9.29
CA ASP A 5 -9.23 18.80 -10.29
C ASP A 5 -8.49 18.32 -11.55
N GLY A 6 -8.81 17.09 -11.99
CA GLY A 6 -8.27 16.53 -13.22
C GLY A 6 -6.78 16.14 -13.20
N MET A 7 -6.20 15.87 -12.02
CA MET A 7 -4.81 15.40 -11.94
C MET A 7 -4.68 13.97 -12.48
N VAL A 8 -3.63 13.73 -13.24
CA VAL A 8 -3.26 12.39 -13.71
C VAL A 8 -1.86 12.05 -13.23
N ILE A 9 -1.74 10.95 -12.50
CA ILE A 9 -0.48 10.31 -12.13
C ILE A 9 -0.44 8.99 -12.86
N GLU A 10 0.49 8.82 -13.77
CA GLU A 10 0.61 7.60 -14.56
C GLU A 10 2.05 7.16 -14.74
N ASN A 11 2.24 5.86 -14.93
CA ASN A 11 3.55 5.25 -15.12
C ASN A 11 4.55 5.61 -14.01
N ALA A 12 4.02 5.88 -12.80
CA ALA A 12 4.78 6.38 -11.68
C ALA A 12 5.29 5.23 -10.79
N ARG A 13 6.36 5.53 -10.10
CA ARG A 13 6.91 4.72 -9.02
C ARG A 13 6.84 5.48 -7.72
N ILE A 14 6.05 4.96 -6.80
CA ILE A 14 5.81 5.58 -5.51
C ILE A 14 6.29 4.61 -4.43
N ARG A 15 7.29 5.04 -3.65
CA ARG A 15 8.05 4.15 -2.78
C ARG A 15 8.32 4.77 -1.42
N ASN A 16 8.16 3.93 -0.39
CA ASN A 16 8.71 4.16 0.94
C ASN A 16 8.35 5.53 1.55
N ASN A 17 7.15 6.04 1.26
CA ASN A 17 6.66 7.23 1.94
C ASN A 17 6.30 6.85 3.38
N PHE A 18 6.54 7.75 4.32
CA PHE A 18 6.17 7.54 5.72
C PHE A 18 4.65 7.53 5.94
N ALA A 19 3.90 8.23 5.10
CA ALA A 19 2.45 8.26 5.07
C ALA A 19 1.92 7.60 3.79
N ASP A 20 0.84 8.13 3.22
CA ASP A 20 0.25 7.60 1.98
C ASP A 20 1.20 7.67 0.78
N GLY A 21 1.04 6.75 -0.13
CA GLY A 21 1.69 6.84 -1.44
C GLY A 21 1.14 8.03 -2.23
N VAL A 22 -0.18 8.08 -2.42
CA VAL A 22 -0.92 9.22 -2.97
C VAL A 22 -2.19 9.40 -2.18
N ASN A 23 -2.51 10.64 -1.80
CA ASN A 23 -3.77 10.98 -1.16
C ASN A 23 -4.48 12.09 -1.94
N PHE A 24 -5.62 11.77 -2.52
CA PHE A 24 -6.58 12.69 -3.10
C PHE A 24 -7.54 13.17 -2.00
N ALA A 25 -7.10 14.17 -1.24
CA ALA A 25 -7.80 14.64 -0.06
C ALA A 25 -8.71 15.84 -0.36
N GLN A 26 -9.60 16.12 0.57
CA GLN A 26 -10.37 17.36 0.68
C GLN A 26 -10.86 17.93 -0.67
N GLY A 27 -11.87 17.32 -1.25
CA GLY A 27 -12.51 17.85 -2.44
C GLY A 27 -11.67 17.74 -3.73
N THR A 28 -10.64 16.92 -3.73
CA THR A 28 -9.96 16.53 -4.98
C THR A 28 -10.94 15.76 -5.85
N ALA A 29 -11.03 16.12 -7.12
CA ALA A 29 -11.99 15.55 -8.05
C ALA A 29 -11.36 15.16 -9.40
N ASN A 30 -12.05 14.27 -10.14
CA ASN A 30 -11.71 13.86 -11.51
C ASN A 30 -10.23 13.45 -11.68
N SER A 31 -9.61 12.99 -10.61
CA SER A 31 -8.17 12.72 -10.57
C SER A 31 -7.90 11.22 -10.64
N THR A 32 -6.80 10.85 -11.27
CA THR A 32 -6.50 9.45 -11.59
C THR A 32 -5.07 9.08 -11.22
N VAL A 33 -4.90 7.94 -10.56
CA VAL A 33 -3.62 7.21 -10.52
C VAL A 33 -3.78 5.97 -11.38
N ARG A 34 -2.94 5.81 -12.39
CA ARG A 34 -3.03 4.65 -13.27
C ARG A 34 -1.67 4.11 -13.69
N ASN A 35 -1.66 2.81 -14.02
CA ASN A 35 -0.49 2.10 -14.50
C ASN A 35 0.78 2.39 -13.69
N SER A 36 0.60 2.49 -12.36
CA SER A 36 1.65 2.90 -11.43
C SER A 36 1.97 1.79 -10.44
N SER A 37 3.22 1.77 -9.98
CA SER A 37 3.68 0.82 -8.97
C SER A 37 3.91 1.54 -7.65
N VAL A 38 3.14 1.16 -6.64
CA VAL A 38 3.08 1.78 -5.31
C VAL A 38 3.52 0.75 -4.28
N ARG A 39 4.54 1.05 -3.47
CA ARG A 39 5.09 0.02 -2.58
C ARG A 39 5.73 0.59 -1.32
N GLY A 40 5.57 -0.15 -0.21
CA GLY A 40 6.28 0.11 1.04
C GLY A 40 5.89 1.43 1.70
N ASN A 41 4.67 1.90 1.51
CA ASN A 41 4.23 3.14 2.13
C ASN A 41 3.70 2.89 3.55
N GLY A 42 3.85 3.87 4.41
CA GLY A 42 3.57 3.79 5.84
C GLY A 42 2.12 4.04 6.22
N ASP A 43 1.31 4.51 5.30
CA ASP A 43 -0.14 4.59 5.43
C ASP A 43 -0.77 3.94 4.20
N ASP A 44 -1.93 4.37 3.72
CA ASP A 44 -2.54 3.76 2.56
C ASP A 44 -1.65 3.90 1.31
N GLY A 45 -1.60 2.87 0.49
CA GLY A 45 -0.88 2.96 -0.79
C GLY A 45 -1.45 4.06 -1.66
N LEU A 46 -2.77 4.06 -1.86
CA LEU A 46 -3.54 5.09 -2.55
C LEU A 46 -4.78 5.44 -1.71
N ALA A 47 -5.08 6.72 -1.55
CA ALA A 47 -6.24 7.15 -0.79
C ALA A 47 -7.07 8.20 -1.53
N SER A 48 -8.40 8.15 -1.34
CA SER A 48 -9.30 9.25 -1.63
C SER A 48 -10.09 9.60 -0.37
N TRP A 49 -9.99 10.85 0.05
CA TRP A 49 -10.43 11.27 1.36
C TRP A 49 -11.27 12.55 1.32
N SER A 50 -12.55 12.41 1.64
CA SER A 50 -13.42 13.54 2.01
C SER A 50 -13.24 13.84 3.50
N SER A 51 -13.10 15.11 3.87
CA SER A 51 -12.90 15.50 5.27
C SER A 51 -13.55 16.85 5.57
N ILE A 52 -13.57 17.21 6.84
CA ILE A 52 -13.87 18.57 7.27
C ILE A 52 -12.68 19.48 6.92
N ASP A 53 -12.97 20.65 6.40
CA ASP A 53 -11.96 21.70 6.24
C ASP A 53 -11.57 22.24 7.61
N ALA A 54 -10.32 21.99 8.00
CA ALA A 54 -9.81 22.35 9.32
C ALA A 54 -9.81 23.88 9.58
N SER A 55 -9.75 24.69 8.52
CA SER A 55 -9.73 26.15 8.65
C SER A 55 -11.11 26.74 8.94
N THR A 56 -12.16 26.08 8.45
CA THR A 56 -13.55 26.55 8.58
C THR A 56 -14.39 25.67 9.52
N ASN A 57 -13.87 24.51 9.94
CA ASN A 57 -14.58 23.48 10.68
C ASN A 57 -15.92 23.10 10.02
N SER A 58 -15.96 23.11 8.70
CA SER A 58 -17.12 22.77 7.89
C SER A 58 -16.79 21.68 6.90
N GLN A 59 -17.81 21.00 6.35
CA GLN A 59 -17.62 20.01 5.30
C GLN A 59 -16.87 20.63 4.12
N ALA A 60 -15.70 20.12 3.81
CA ALA A 60 -15.01 20.46 2.60
C ALA A 60 -15.80 19.97 1.36
N ARG A 61 -15.45 20.47 0.18
CA ARG A 61 -15.97 19.90 -1.06
C ARG A 61 -15.72 18.39 -1.05
N VAL A 62 -16.75 17.61 -1.32
CA VAL A 62 -16.68 16.16 -1.36
C VAL A 62 -15.66 15.70 -2.42
N ALA A 63 -14.84 14.74 -2.09
CA ALA A 63 -13.97 14.10 -3.08
C ALA A 63 -14.85 13.34 -4.10
N GLU A 64 -14.58 13.51 -5.39
CA GLU A 64 -15.49 13.05 -6.42
C GLU A 64 -14.75 12.51 -7.64
N ALA A 65 -15.28 11.42 -8.23
CA ALA A 65 -14.81 10.86 -9.49
C ALA A 65 -13.31 10.61 -9.58
N ASN A 66 -12.67 10.30 -8.44
CA ASN A 66 -11.27 9.89 -8.42
C ASN A 66 -11.14 8.42 -8.80
N SER A 67 -10.08 8.09 -9.52
CA SER A 67 -9.88 6.75 -10.08
C SER A 67 -8.51 6.17 -9.72
N PHE A 68 -8.51 4.90 -9.32
CA PHE A 68 -7.31 4.09 -9.14
C PHE A 68 -7.42 2.88 -10.07
N VAL A 69 -6.67 2.87 -11.17
CA VAL A 69 -6.86 1.91 -12.27
C VAL A 69 -5.55 1.33 -12.74
N ASP A 70 -5.50 0.01 -12.96
CA ASP A 70 -4.33 -0.71 -13.47
C ASP A 70 -3.04 -0.51 -12.66
N ASN A 71 -3.13 -0.31 -11.33
CA ASN A 71 -1.97 -0.15 -10.48
C ASN A 71 -1.55 -1.49 -9.85
N THR A 72 -0.27 -1.60 -9.50
CA THR A 72 0.24 -2.63 -8.58
C THR A 72 0.57 -1.98 -7.25
N ILE A 73 -0.09 -2.40 -6.17
CA ILE A 73 0.05 -1.85 -4.82
C ILE A 73 0.54 -2.96 -3.88
N GLU A 74 1.68 -2.73 -3.22
CA GLU A 74 2.37 -3.78 -2.47
C GLU A 74 2.89 -3.29 -1.12
N LEU A 75 2.89 -4.19 -0.14
CA LEU A 75 3.65 -4.04 1.10
C LEU A 75 3.39 -2.73 1.85
N GLY A 76 2.12 -2.30 1.95
CA GLY A 76 1.75 -1.28 2.93
C GLY A 76 2.03 -1.81 4.35
N TRP A 77 2.80 -1.06 5.15
CA TRP A 77 3.27 -1.60 6.43
C TRP A 77 2.46 -1.14 7.65
N ARG A 78 1.50 -0.23 7.49
CA ARG A 78 0.65 0.22 8.59
C ARG A 78 -0.85 0.24 8.26
N ALA A 79 -1.23 0.55 7.03
CA ALA A 79 -2.62 0.70 6.64
C ALA A 79 -2.96 -0.10 5.38
N SER A 80 -3.93 0.33 4.59
CA SER A 80 -4.49 -0.45 3.50
C SER A 80 -3.78 -0.21 2.17
N GLY A 81 -3.97 -1.10 1.22
CA GLY A 81 -3.48 -0.90 -0.14
C GLY A 81 -4.18 0.29 -0.80
N ILE A 82 -5.51 0.32 -0.72
CA ILE A 82 -6.35 1.45 -1.19
C ILE A 82 -7.33 1.81 -0.08
N GLY A 83 -7.37 3.10 0.28
CA GLY A 83 -8.30 3.66 1.27
C GLY A 83 -9.31 4.63 0.64
N ILE A 84 -10.60 4.42 0.88
CA ILE A 84 -11.69 5.31 0.45
C ILE A 84 -12.43 5.79 1.68
N PHE A 85 -12.34 7.08 1.92
CA PHE A 85 -12.86 7.73 3.12
C PHE A 85 -13.93 8.75 2.73
N GLY A 86 -15.10 8.26 2.35
CA GLY A 86 -16.19 9.07 1.83
C GLY A 86 -16.05 9.42 0.36
N GLY A 87 -16.90 10.32 -0.10
CA GLY A 87 -16.92 10.78 -1.47
C GLY A 87 -17.96 10.07 -2.35
N LYS A 88 -17.85 10.27 -3.65
CA LYS A 88 -18.77 9.69 -4.64
C LYS A 88 -18.09 9.42 -5.99
N SER A 89 -18.72 8.57 -6.77
CA SER A 89 -18.30 8.25 -8.15
C SER A 89 -16.86 7.77 -8.31
N HIS A 90 -16.26 7.24 -7.26
CA HIS A 90 -14.89 6.71 -7.33
C HIS A 90 -14.85 5.39 -8.11
N LEU A 91 -13.76 5.19 -8.84
CA LEU A 91 -13.50 3.98 -9.60
C LEU A 91 -12.21 3.31 -9.14
N ILE A 92 -12.32 2.10 -8.59
CA ILE A 92 -11.21 1.26 -8.17
C ILE A 92 -11.24 -0.01 -9.01
N ARG A 93 -10.43 -0.08 -10.05
CA ARG A 93 -10.57 -1.15 -11.03
C ARG A 93 -9.23 -1.66 -11.56
N ASP A 94 -9.21 -2.96 -11.86
CA ASP A 94 -8.08 -3.63 -12.52
C ASP A 94 -6.75 -3.50 -11.76
N ASN A 95 -6.79 -3.25 -10.45
CA ASN A 95 -5.57 -3.17 -9.64
C ASN A 95 -5.14 -4.57 -9.17
N LEU A 96 -3.84 -4.73 -8.99
CA LEU A 96 -3.23 -5.85 -8.29
C LEU A 96 -2.71 -5.38 -6.94
N LEU A 97 -3.28 -5.90 -5.85
CA LEU A 97 -2.90 -5.60 -4.49
C LEU A 97 -2.23 -6.82 -3.87
N ILE A 98 -0.97 -6.67 -3.40
CA ILE A 98 -0.18 -7.81 -2.92
C ILE A 98 0.39 -7.50 -1.53
N ASN A 99 0.21 -8.44 -0.60
CA ASN A 99 0.85 -8.35 0.72
C ASN A 99 0.52 -7.07 1.49
N ASN A 100 -0.72 -6.61 1.42
CA ASN A 100 -1.22 -5.53 2.27
C ASN A 100 -1.70 -6.15 3.60
N PHE A 101 -0.74 -6.53 4.44
CA PHE A 101 -0.93 -7.41 5.61
C PHE A 101 -1.17 -6.64 6.91
N SER A 102 -1.01 -5.32 6.91
CA SER A 102 -1.23 -4.48 8.10
C SER A 102 -2.58 -3.78 8.09
N GLY A 103 -3.34 -3.94 7.02
CA GLY A 103 -4.67 -3.39 6.83
C GLY A 103 -5.46 -4.19 5.80
N ALA A 104 -6.48 -3.60 5.22
CA ALA A 104 -7.21 -4.18 4.12
C ALA A 104 -6.42 -4.09 2.80
N GLY A 105 -6.78 -4.88 1.82
CA GLY A 105 -6.39 -4.59 0.45
C GLY A 105 -7.10 -3.31 -0.02
N ILE A 106 -8.43 -3.30 0.05
CA ILE A 106 -9.26 -2.12 -0.24
C ILE A 106 -10.16 -1.86 0.96
N ARG A 107 -10.11 -0.65 1.49
CA ARG A 107 -10.88 -0.26 2.67
C ARG A 107 -11.78 0.94 2.39
N LEU A 108 -13.04 0.83 2.81
CA LEU A 108 -13.99 1.94 2.88
C LEU A 108 -14.29 2.22 4.34
N ASN A 109 -14.18 3.46 4.79
CA ASN A 109 -14.52 3.77 6.17
C ASN A 109 -15.00 5.20 6.40
N THR A 110 -15.61 5.40 7.58
CA THR A 110 -16.12 6.69 8.06
C THR A 110 -15.54 7.03 9.43
N VAL A 111 -14.24 6.78 9.68
CA VAL A 111 -13.63 6.95 11.02
C VAL A 111 -13.50 8.40 11.47
N PHE A 112 -13.45 9.37 10.56
CA PHE A 112 -13.35 10.78 10.89
C PHE A 112 -14.56 11.57 10.42
N ASP A 113 -14.77 12.73 11.02
CA ASP A 113 -15.81 13.65 10.60
C ASP A 113 -15.55 14.13 9.17
N GLY A 114 -16.60 14.20 8.36
CA GLY A 114 -16.50 14.54 6.95
C GLY A 114 -16.24 13.36 6.00
N HIS A 115 -16.03 12.16 6.51
CA HIS A 115 -15.96 10.93 5.71
C HIS A 115 -17.36 10.49 5.26
N ASN A 116 -18.07 11.36 4.55
CA ASN A 116 -19.42 11.07 4.09
C ASN A 116 -19.40 10.42 2.72
N PHE A 117 -20.15 9.34 2.59
CA PHE A 117 -20.47 8.75 1.29
C PHE A 117 -21.74 9.41 0.77
N ASP A 118 -21.76 9.71 -0.53
CA ASP A 118 -22.92 10.35 -1.14
C ASP A 118 -24.13 9.41 -1.09
N LEU A 119 -25.27 9.98 -0.69
CA LEU A 119 -26.53 9.26 -0.60
C LEU A 119 -27.26 9.17 -1.95
N ASN A 120 -26.79 9.88 -2.96
CA ASN A 120 -27.41 9.88 -4.28
C ASN A 120 -27.03 8.62 -5.07
N THR A 121 -28.01 8.02 -5.70
CA THR A 121 -27.84 6.78 -6.48
C THR A 121 -26.94 6.95 -7.71
N ASP A 122 -26.78 8.18 -8.19
CA ASP A 122 -26.00 8.49 -9.41
C ASP A 122 -24.49 8.65 -9.13
N GLY A 123 -24.07 8.58 -7.88
CA GLY A 123 -22.69 8.80 -7.45
C GLY A 123 -22.01 7.56 -6.83
N GLY A 124 -22.42 6.36 -7.23
CA GLY A 124 -21.91 5.11 -6.64
C GLY A 124 -20.42 4.89 -6.84
N ILE A 125 -19.80 4.25 -5.83
CA ILE A 125 -18.41 3.83 -5.91
C ILE A 125 -18.32 2.44 -6.53
N THR A 126 -17.41 2.26 -7.46
CA THR A 126 -17.19 0.98 -8.14
C THR A 126 -15.86 0.37 -7.76
N ILE A 127 -15.89 -0.87 -7.27
CA ILE A 127 -14.72 -1.69 -6.95
C ILE A 127 -14.82 -2.96 -7.78
N ALA A 128 -14.08 -3.05 -8.90
CA ALA A 128 -14.27 -4.14 -9.83
C ALA A 128 -12.98 -4.68 -10.45
N HIS A 129 -12.98 -5.97 -10.76
CA HIS A 129 -11.87 -6.65 -11.45
C HIS A 129 -10.51 -6.52 -10.78
N ASN A 130 -10.45 -6.21 -9.48
CA ASN A 130 -9.20 -6.16 -8.75
C ASN A 130 -8.77 -7.57 -8.35
N LYS A 131 -7.47 -7.79 -8.28
CA LYS A 131 -6.90 -8.99 -7.69
C LYS A 131 -6.21 -8.64 -6.38
N LEU A 132 -6.65 -9.27 -5.30
CA LEU A 132 -6.15 -9.03 -3.95
C LEU A 132 -5.44 -10.30 -3.47
N VAL A 133 -4.13 -10.25 -3.35
CA VAL A 133 -3.30 -11.39 -2.97
C VAL A 133 -2.74 -11.16 -1.57
N ARG A 134 -3.03 -12.06 -0.63
CA ARG A 134 -2.55 -11.95 0.75
C ARG A 134 -2.75 -10.54 1.33
N SER A 135 -3.97 -10.05 1.23
CA SER A 135 -4.41 -8.78 1.79
C SER A 135 -5.38 -9.01 2.95
N GLY A 136 -5.57 -8.02 3.78
CA GLY A 136 -6.32 -8.14 5.03
C GLY A 136 -5.41 -8.50 6.20
N THR A 137 -5.95 -8.48 7.41
CA THR A 137 -5.23 -8.85 8.63
C THR A 137 -6.18 -9.28 9.73
N THR A 138 -5.73 -10.13 10.61
CA THR A 138 -6.47 -10.46 11.86
C THR A 138 -6.28 -9.39 12.95
N ASN A 139 -5.28 -8.52 12.78
CA ASN A 139 -4.94 -7.47 13.76
C ASN A 139 -4.21 -6.31 13.08
N ASP A 140 -4.92 -5.22 12.77
CA ASP A 140 -4.31 -4.01 12.23
C ASP A 140 -3.61 -3.20 13.34
N PHE A 141 -3.01 -2.08 12.99
CA PHE A 141 -2.33 -1.19 13.94
C PHE A 141 -3.23 -0.74 15.12
N TYR A 142 -4.54 -0.80 14.96
CA TYR A 142 -5.54 -0.40 15.96
C TYR A 142 -6.23 -1.58 16.62
N GLY A 143 -5.75 -2.80 16.42
CA GLY A 143 -6.32 -3.99 17.04
C GLY A 143 -7.56 -4.57 16.35
N ASN A 144 -7.83 -4.21 15.09
CA ASN A 144 -9.02 -4.66 14.39
C ASN A 144 -8.70 -5.68 13.31
N THR A 145 -9.60 -6.64 13.12
CA THR A 145 -9.60 -7.50 11.92
C THR A 145 -10.03 -6.71 10.70
N ARG A 146 -9.34 -6.93 9.56
CA ARG A 146 -9.66 -6.35 8.27
C ARG A 146 -9.79 -7.44 7.21
N GLY A 147 -10.87 -7.38 6.43
CA GLY A 147 -11.00 -8.18 5.24
C GLY A 147 -10.04 -7.77 4.13
N ALA A 148 -9.89 -8.59 3.09
CA ALA A 148 -9.20 -8.16 1.89
C ALA A 148 -9.92 -6.96 1.26
N ILE A 149 -11.26 -6.96 1.27
CA ILE A 149 -12.11 -5.78 1.06
C ILE A 149 -12.87 -5.53 2.37
N ASP A 150 -12.75 -4.33 2.94
CA ASP A 150 -13.25 -4.03 4.29
C ASP A 150 -14.13 -2.78 4.32
N PHE A 151 -15.27 -2.88 4.98
CA PHE A 151 -16.21 -1.79 5.22
C PHE A 151 -16.28 -1.50 6.71
N GLN A 152 -16.01 -0.27 7.09
CA GLN A 152 -16.05 0.16 8.49
C GLN A 152 -16.84 1.45 8.67
N GLU A 153 -17.96 1.37 9.36
CA GLU A 153 -18.82 2.50 9.74
C GLU A 153 -18.53 2.94 11.18
N VAL A 154 -18.14 4.19 11.37
CA VAL A 154 -17.89 4.79 12.70
C VAL A 154 -18.63 6.10 12.88
N LYS A 155 -18.52 7.03 11.94
CA LYS A 155 -19.11 8.38 12.00
C LYS A 155 -20.31 8.56 11.07
N GLY A 156 -20.58 7.59 10.23
CA GLY A 156 -21.67 7.63 9.25
C GLY A 156 -21.75 6.34 8.47
N ASP A 157 -22.72 6.26 7.59
CA ASP A 157 -22.96 5.07 6.78
C ASP A 157 -22.13 5.07 5.49
N ILE A 158 -21.70 3.91 5.08
CA ILE A 158 -21.15 3.66 3.74
C ILE A 158 -22.32 3.35 2.81
N ARG A 159 -22.39 4.05 1.68
CA ARG A 159 -23.55 3.99 0.78
C ARG A 159 -23.15 3.88 -0.68
N ASN A 160 -24.03 3.26 -1.48
CA ASN A 160 -23.96 3.21 -2.94
C ASN A 160 -22.62 2.67 -3.45
N VAL A 161 -22.26 1.45 -3.05
CA VAL A 161 -21.01 0.79 -3.46
C VAL A 161 -21.34 -0.49 -4.25
N SER A 162 -20.74 -0.61 -5.42
CA SER A 162 -20.75 -1.85 -6.20
C SER A 162 -19.39 -2.53 -6.12
N VAL A 163 -19.38 -3.78 -5.66
CA VAL A 163 -18.17 -4.61 -5.59
C VAL A 163 -18.40 -5.83 -6.45
N SER A 164 -17.69 -5.94 -7.57
CA SER A 164 -17.91 -7.03 -8.51
C SER A 164 -16.64 -7.59 -9.14
N ASP A 165 -16.70 -8.86 -9.47
CA ASP A 165 -15.70 -9.54 -10.31
C ASP A 165 -14.27 -9.46 -9.74
N ASN A 166 -14.12 -9.26 -8.43
CA ASN A 166 -12.82 -9.24 -7.79
C ASN A 166 -12.36 -10.68 -7.48
N VAL A 167 -11.07 -10.92 -7.60
CA VAL A 167 -10.44 -12.20 -7.27
C VAL A 167 -9.59 -12.03 -6.01
N ILE A 168 -9.88 -12.81 -4.97
CA ILE A 168 -9.20 -12.76 -3.69
C ILE A 168 -8.40 -14.05 -3.51
N VAL A 169 -7.10 -13.90 -3.29
CA VAL A 169 -6.13 -15.01 -3.24
C VAL A 169 -5.50 -15.05 -1.87
N ARG A 170 -5.73 -16.13 -1.13
CA ARG A 170 -5.11 -16.39 0.19
C ARG A 170 -5.18 -15.19 1.13
N PRO A 171 -6.35 -14.62 1.42
CA PRO A 171 -6.45 -13.48 2.34
C PRO A 171 -5.96 -13.88 3.74
N TYR A 172 -5.40 -12.92 4.49
CA TYR A 172 -4.95 -13.18 5.87
C TYR A 172 -6.09 -13.25 6.87
N ALA A 173 -7.27 -12.78 6.51
CA ALA A 173 -8.49 -12.87 7.29
C ALA A 173 -9.67 -13.18 6.36
N GLU A 174 -10.74 -12.42 6.42
CA GLU A 174 -11.93 -12.60 5.59
C GLU A 174 -11.70 -12.06 4.16
N GLU A 175 -12.39 -12.62 3.18
CA GLU A 175 -12.41 -12.11 1.81
C GLU A 175 -13.01 -10.71 1.75
N ILE A 176 -14.24 -10.59 2.26
CA ILE A 176 -14.97 -9.32 2.37
C ILE A 176 -15.51 -9.25 3.79
N ARG A 177 -15.30 -8.14 4.43
CA ARG A 177 -15.77 -7.88 5.78
C ARG A 177 -16.55 -6.57 5.85
N ALA A 178 -17.63 -6.56 6.62
CA ALA A 178 -18.36 -5.34 6.98
C ALA A 178 -18.72 -5.40 8.45
N ASP A 179 -18.46 -4.34 9.20
CA ASP A 179 -18.79 -4.27 10.62
C ASP A 179 -20.30 -4.24 10.89
N PHE A 180 -21.10 -3.85 9.90
CA PHE A 180 -22.56 -3.91 9.91
C PHE A 180 -23.12 -5.26 9.39
N GLY A 181 -22.25 -6.21 9.04
CA GLY A 181 -22.60 -7.52 8.48
C GLY A 181 -22.85 -7.53 6.98
N LEU A 182 -22.78 -8.72 6.38
CA LEU A 182 -22.94 -8.95 4.94
C LEU A 182 -24.32 -9.54 4.57
N GLY A 183 -25.30 -9.48 5.48
CA GLY A 183 -26.66 -9.94 5.20
C GLY A 183 -27.36 -9.05 4.15
N GLU A 184 -28.23 -9.66 3.35
CA GLU A 184 -28.94 -8.97 2.27
C GLU A 184 -29.64 -7.68 2.72
N SER A 185 -30.30 -7.69 3.87
CA SER A 185 -30.95 -6.49 4.42
C SER A 185 -29.95 -5.39 4.79
N ALA A 186 -28.79 -5.73 5.33
CA ALA A 186 -27.77 -4.77 5.70
C ALA A 186 -27.13 -4.12 4.47
N LEU A 187 -26.89 -4.90 3.42
CA LEU A 187 -26.33 -4.42 2.16
C LEU A 187 -27.35 -3.58 1.37
N SER A 188 -28.57 -4.09 1.20
CA SER A 188 -29.61 -3.42 0.41
C SER A 188 -30.03 -2.07 1.01
N SER A 189 -30.13 -1.97 2.34
CA SER A 189 -30.43 -0.71 3.02
C SER A 189 -29.36 0.39 2.81
N ARG A 190 -28.18 0.00 2.37
CA ARG A 190 -27.05 0.89 2.06
C ARG A 190 -26.82 1.06 0.56
N GLY A 191 -27.59 0.39 -0.29
CA GLY A 191 -27.33 0.37 -1.72
C GLY A 191 -25.99 -0.29 -2.09
N ILE A 192 -25.53 -1.24 -1.26
CA ILE A 192 -24.28 -1.98 -1.50
C ILE A 192 -24.61 -3.26 -2.24
N THR A 193 -23.90 -3.53 -3.33
CA THR A 193 -24.03 -4.77 -4.09
C THR A 193 -22.71 -5.53 -4.11
N LEU A 194 -22.77 -6.82 -3.81
CA LEU A 194 -21.64 -7.75 -3.93
C LEU A 194 -21.99 -8.78 -5.01
N ARG A 195 -21.23 -8.81 -6.11
CA ARG A 195 -21.55 -9.73 -7.22
C ARG A 195 -20.27 -10.33 -7.79
N ASP A 196 -20.30 -11.63 -8.06
CA ASP A 196 -19.27 -12.38 -8.78
C ASP A 196 -17.84 -12.22 -8.20
N ASN A 197 -17.73 -11.82 -6.93
CA ASN A 197 -16.46 -11.82 -6.22
C ASN A 197 -16.12 -13.25 -5.79
N LYS A 198 -14.90 -13.67 -6.00
CA LYS A 198 -14.50 -15.04 -5.70
C LYS A 198 -13.18 -15.14 -4.96
N ARG A 199 -13.08 -16.11 -4.07
CA ARG A 199 -11.81 -16.62 -3.59
C ARG A 199 -11.27 -17.64 -4.59
N ASP A 200 -10.00 -17.50 -4.94
CA ASP A 200 -9.30 -18.40 -5.84
C ASP A 200 -7.82 -18.47 -5.44
N ASP A 201 -7.52 -19.34 -4.50
CA ASP A 201 -6.20 -19.43 -3.87
C ASP A 201 -5.10 -19.95 -4.82
N GLU A 202 -5.49 -20.47 -5.97
CA GLU A 202 -4.57 -20.98 -7.01
C GLU A 202 -4.44 -20.00 -8.20
N ALA A 203 -5.16 -18.88 -8.19
CA ALA A 203 -5.09 -17.90 -9.26
C ALA A 203 -3.69 -17.29 -9.37
N GLY A 204 -3.04 -17.49 -10.48
CA GLY A 204 -1.81 -16.79 -10.83
C GLY A 204 -2.02 -15.30 -10.99
N TYR A 205 -0.97 -14.50 -10.83
CA TYR A 205 -1.04 -13.06 -11.04
C TYR A 205 0.24 -12.54 -11.72
N THR A 206 0.05 -11.48 -12.48
CA THR A 206 1.14 -10.72 -13.12
C THR A 206 0.96 -9.26 -12.77
N ALA A 207 2.03 -8.57 -12.46
CA ALA A 207 1.99 -7.13 -12.19
C ALA A 207 1.28 -6.40 -13.34
N LYS A 208 0.28 -5.61 -13.02
CA LYS A 208 -0.51 -4.85 -13.99
C LYS A 208 0.24 -3.61 -14.46
N SER A 209 0.79 -2.87 -13.51
CA SER A 209 1.65 -1.74 -13.83
C SER A 209 2.89 -2.25 -14.53
N GLN A 210 3.19 -1.71 -15.68
CA GLN A 210 4.51 -1.87 -16.23
C GLN A 210 5.47 -1.32 -15.19
N VAL A 211 6.22 -2.19 -14.54
CA VAL A 211 7.43 -1.77 -13.84
C VAL A 211 8.29 -1.21 -14.95
N VAL A 212 8.20 0.09 -15.13
CA VAL A 212 9.10 0.79 -16.06
C VAL A 212 10.48 0.34 -15.66
N ASN A 213 11.15 -0.37 -16.54
CA ASN A 213 12.54 -0.71 -16.38
C ASN A 213 13.23 0.55 -15.91
N TYR A 214 13.77 0.56 -14.72
CA TYR A 214 14.37 1.72 -14.10
C TYR A 214 15.60 2.14 -14.85
N ALA A 215 15.38 2.63 -16.05
CA ALA A 215 16.32 3.43 -16.74
C ALA A 215 16.19 4.82 -16.11
N GLN A 216 17.12 5.11 -15.22
CA GLN A 216 17.55 6.47 -14.92
C GLN A 216 16.42 7.47 -14.60
N VAL A 217 16.08 7.59 -13.33
CA VAL A 217 15.83 8.92 -12.81
C VAL A 217 17.22 9.46 -12.43
N ASP A 218 17.76 10.35 -13.24
CA ASP A 218 19.02 11.08 -13.01
C ASP A 218 20.20 10.23 -12.47
N GLY A 219 20.49 9.09 -13.11
CA GLY A 219 21.63 8.25 -12.76
C GLY A 219 21.39 7.21 -11.67
N LEU A 220 20.22 7.17 -11.05
CA LEU A 220 19.86 6.14 -10.09
C LEU A 220 19.42 4.87 -10.81
N VAL A 221 20.30 3.87 -10.90
CA VAL A 221 19.95 2.52 -11.35
C VAL A 221 19.31 1.77 -10.19
N VAL A 222 18.02 1.95 -9.97
CA VAL A 222 17.25 1.03 -9.14
C VAL A 222 16.93 -0.18 -10.00
N ARG A 223 17.65 -1.27 -9.82
CA ARG A 223 17.38 -2.52 -10.52
C ARG A 223 16.05 -3.09 -10.05
N GLY A 224 15.31 -3.67 -10.99
CA GLY A 224 13.97 -4.19 -10.76
C GLY A 224 13.91 -5.05 -9.51
N ILE A 225 12.87 -4.83 -8.72
CA ILE A 225 12.55 -5.68 -7.59
C ILE A 225 12.17 -7.02 -8.18
N PRO A 226 12.79 -8.13 -7.73
CA PRO A 226 12.34 -9.45 -8.16
C PRO A 226 10.86 -9.60 -7.88
N GLU A 227 10.10 -10.19 -8.78
CA GLU A 227 8.69 -10.57 -8.61
C GLU A 227 8.51 -11.67 -7.54
N THR A 228 9.41 -11.76 -6.60
CA THR A 228 9.39 -12.80 -5.58
C THR A 228 8.65 -12.32 -4.35
N ASP A 229 7.83 -13.20 -3.80
CA ASP A 229 7.16 -13.14 -2.51
C ASP A 229 8.13 -13.00 -1.32
N ASP A 230 9.27 -12.37 -1.54
CA ASP A 230 10.38 -12.43 -0.62
C ASP A 230 10.25 -11.38 0.48
N PHE A 231 9.57 -11.76 1.56
CA PHE A 231 9.62 -11.06 2.84
C PHE A 231 11.04 -11.01 3.43
N SER A 232 12.05 -11.57 2.76
CA SER A 232 13.43 -11.61 3.23
C SER A 232 14.04 -10.23 3.47
N LEU A 233 13.46 -9.18 2.87
CA LEU A 233 13.90 -7.79 3.04
C LEU A 233 13.23 -7.06 4.22
N TYR A 234 12.35 -7.73 4.96
CA TYR A 234 11.68 -7.17 6.12
C TYR A 234 11.86 -8.09 7.32
N TRP A 235 12.05 -7.51 8.49
CA TRP A 235 12.05 -8.23 9.76
C TRP A 235 10.70 -8.17 10.42
N PHE A 236 10.28 -9.30 10.94
CA PHE A 236 9.28 -9.34 11.99
C PHE A 236 9.92 -8.77 13.27
N GLN A 237 9.51 -7.59 13.67
CA GLN A 237 10.11 -6.90 14.81
C GLN A 237 9.56 -7.36 16.15
N GLY A 238 8.37 -7.95 16.16
CA GLY A 238 7.78 -8.47 17.37
C GLY A 238 6.26 -8.37 17.39
N GLU A 239 5.72 -8.93 18.46
CA GLU A 239 4.31 -8.84 18.82
C GLU A 239 4.21 -8.09 20.15
N GLU A 240 3.32 -7.11 20.23
CA GLU A 240 2.91 -6.51 21.49
C GLU A 240 1.46 -6.88 21.77
N SER A 241 1.20 -7.32 23.00
CA SER A 241 -0.18 -7.54 23.45
C SER A 241 -0.78 -6.22 23.89
N GLY A 242 -1.85 -5.79 23.24
CA GLY A 242 -2.65 -4.66 23.65
C GLY A 242 -3.38 -4.93 24.97
N PRO A 243 -3.89 -3.89 25.67
CA PRO A 243 -4.63 -4.02 26.92
C PRO A 243 -5.90 -4.85 26.80
N ASP A 244 -6.40 -5.04 25.59
CA ASP A 244 -7.60 -5.80 25.23
C ASP A 244 -7.28 -7.26 24.83
N GLY A 245 -6.02 -7.69 24.95
CA GLY A 245 -5.56 -9.02 24.56
C GLY A 245 -5.27 -9.16 23.06
N THR A 246 -5.29 -8.07 22.29
CA THR A 246 -4.90 -8.09 20.88
C THR A 246 -3.40 -8.20 20.73
N THR A 247 -2.95 -8.87 19.68
CA THR A 247 -1.52 -8.99 19.35
C THR A 247 -1.20 -8.10 18.16
N HIS A 248 -0.37 -7.11 18.40
CA HIS A 248 0.13 -6.22 17.34
C HIS A 248 1.43 -6.76 16.77
N ARG A 249 1.51 -6.92 15.46
CA ARG A 249 2.70 -7.41 14.75
C ARG A 249 3.37 -6.28 14.00
N TYR A 250 4.66 -6.13 14.22
CA TYR A 250 5.47 -5.07 13.60
C TYR A 250 6.47 -5.68 12.62
N TRP A 251 6.52 -5.09 11.43
CA TRP A 251 7.48 -5.42 10.39
C TRP A 251 8.32 -4.18 10.08
N VAL A 252 9.62 -4.35 10.05
CA VAL A 252 10.55 -3.25 9.77
C VAL A 252 11.38 -3.59 8.54
N SER A 253 11.63 -2.58 7.72
CA SER A 253 12.58 -2.69 6.62
C SER A 253 13.94 -3.11 7.15
N LYS A 254 14.53 -4.15 6.61
CA LYS A 254 15.89 -4.57 6.96
C LYS A 254 16.91 -3.48 6.69
N ALA A 255 16.63 -2.57 5.74
CA ALA A 255 17.50 -1.44 5.47
C ALA A 255 17.68 -0.52 6.70
N ASP A 256 16.61 -0.29 7.47
CA ASP A 256 16.64 0.57 8.65
C ASP A 256 17.36 -0.09 9.83
N GLY A 257 17.39 -1.42 9.87
CA GLY A 257 18.08 -2.17 10.92
C GLY A 257 19.55 -2.46 10.64
N VAL A 258 20.08 -2.10 9.48
CA VAL A 258 21.50 -2.26 9.18
C VAL A 258 22.30 -1.19 9.94
N GLU A 259 23.18 -1.62 10.85
CA GLU A 259 24.13 -0.71 11.47
C GLU A 259 25.20 -0.33 10.45
N LEU A 260 25.35 0.95 10.20
CA LEU A 260 26.39 1.51 9.34
C LEU A 260 27.42 2.22 10.20
N THR A 261 28.68 1.89 9.97
CA THR A 261 29.83 2.53 10.62
C THR A 261 30.62 3.36 9.60
N SER A 262 31.40 4.30 10.07
CA SER A 262 32.15 5.25 9.22
C SER A 262 33.24 4.59 8.37
N ASP A 263 33.65 3.38 8.71
CA ASP A 263 34.65 2.58 8.02
C ASP A 263 34.05 1.66 6.92
N MET A 264 32.71 1.58 6.82
CA MET A 264 32.06 0.79 5.78
C MET A 264 32.16 1.47 4.42
N GLU A 265 32.63 0.71 3.45
CA GLU A 265 32.70 1.16 2.06
C GLU A 265 31.31 1.19 1.42
N TYR A 266 31.08 2.17 0.56
CA TYR A 266 29.88 2.25 -0.26
C TYR A 266 30.22 2.63 -1.70
N THR A 267 29.34 2.31 -2.63
CA THR A 267 29.40 2.85 -3.99
C THR A 267 28.55 4.11 -4.07
N GLN A 268 29.06 5.12 -4.79
CA GLN A 268 28.27 6.29 -5.12
C GLN A 268 27.57 6.03 -6.46
N GLU A 269 26.27 5.85 -6.42
CA GLU A 269 25.46 5.57 -7.62
C GLU A 269 24.37 6.63 -7.75
N GLY A 270 24.45 7.51 -8.77
CA GLY A 270 23.37 8.47 -9.04
C GLY A 270 23.01 9.42 -7.90
N GLY A 271 23.99 9.83 -7.09
CA GLY A 271 23.75 10.72 -5.95
C GLY A 271 23.28 10.03 -4.67
N VAL A 272 23.27 8.69 -4.63
CA VAL A 272 22.97 7.92 -3.42
C VAL A 272 24.19 7.10 -2.98
N ARG A 273 24.28 6.80 -1.68
CA ARG A 273 25.27 5.88 -1.12
C ARG A 273 24.68 4.48 -1.06
N VAL A 274 25.29 3.51 -1.74
CA VAL A 274 24.84 2.11 -1.78
C VAL A 274 25.77 1.24 -0.95
N TYR A 275 25.24 0.62 0.10
CA TYR A 275 25.93 -0.35 0.95
C TYR A 275 25.44 -1.76 0.65
N ASN A 276 26.34 -2.72 0.54
CA ASN A 276 26.02 -4.10 0.27
C ASN A 276 25.94 -4.91 1.55
N VAL A 277 24.90 -5.72 1.72
CA VAL A 277 24.71 -6.60 2.88
C VAL A 277 24.09 -7.93 2.48
N THR A 278 24.21 -8.95 3.32
CA THR A 278 23.50 -10.23 3.14
C THR A 278 22.06 -10.14 3.63
N THR A 279 21.19 -11.04 3.15
CA THR A 279 19.76 -11.10 3.54
C THR A 279 19.47 -11.84 4.85
N GLY A 280 20.45 -12.41 5.52
CA GLY A 280 20.25 -13.22 6.74
C GLY A 280 19.53 -12.49 7.87
N ASP A 281 19.19 -13.20 8.94
CA ASP A 281 18.56 -12.62 10.15
C ASP A 281 19.46 -11.58 10.83
N ALA A 282 20.77 -11.73 10.69
CA ALA A 282 21.75 -10.71 11.00
C ALA A 282 22.50 -10.36 9.71
N PRO A 283 22.09 -9.29 9.00
CA PRO A 283 22.73 -8.87 7.77
C PRO A 283 24.21 -8.59 8.01
N SER A 284 25.07 -9.25 7.23
CA SER A 284 26.51 -9.01 7.27
C SER A 284 26.89 -8.06 6.16
N TYR A 285 27.69 -7.07 6.51
CA TYR A 285 28.25 -6.13 5.55
C TYR A 285 29.16 -6.84 4.55
N LEU A 286 29.06 -6.43 3.28
CA LEU A 286 29.87 -6.93 2.17
C LEU A 286 30.70 -5.78 1.58
N PRO A 287 32.02 -5.72 1.82
CA PRO A 287 32.86 -4.64 1.32
C PRO A 287 32.83 -4.50 -0.20
N VAL A 288 32.84 -3.27 -0.71
CA VAL A 288 32.87 -2.99 -2.16
C VAL A 288 34.12 -3.59 -2.83
N SER A 289 35.20 -3.62 -2.08
CA SER A 289 36.48 -4.21 -2.50
C SER A 289 36.48 -5.75 -2.62
N SER A 290 35.46 -6.42 -2.09
CA SER A 290 35.33 -7.88 -2.28
C SER A 290 34.91 -8.19 -3.72
N THR A 291 35.79 -8.80 -4.46
CA THR A 291 35.87 -8.75 -5.92
C THR A 291 34.90 -9.62 -6.70
N ASP A 292 34.00 -10.37 -6.07
CA ASP A 292 33.07 -11.24 -6.82
C ASP A 292 31.73 -11.48 -6.11
N PHE A 293 30.93 -10.44 -6.00
CA PHE A 293 29.55 -10.61 -5.53
C PHE A 293 28.77 -11.57 -6.44
N SER A 294 28.92 -11.45 -7.75
CA SER A 294 28.13 -12.21 -8.72
C SER A 294 28.49 -13.70 -8.75
N GLY A 295 29.67 -14.08 -8.31
CA GLY A 295 30.11 -15.47 -8.20
C GLY A 295 29.49 -16.21 -7.02
N SER A 296 29.48 -15.57 -5.85
CA SER A 296 29.10 -16.18 -4.56
C SER A 296 27.70 -15.80 -4.10
N TYR A 297 27.16 -14.69 -4.59
CA TYR A 297 25.91 -14.12 -4.14
C TYR A 297 24.94 -13.85 -5.30
N ARG A 298 23.65 -13.94 -5.01
CA ARG A 298 22.56 -13.53 -5.88
C ARG A 298 21.97 -12.22 -5.37
N TYR A 299 21.82 -11.24 -6.26
CA TYR A 299 21.13 -10.00 -5.95
C TYR A 299 19.67 -10.28 -5.56
N VAL A 300 19.21 -9.65 -4.48
CA VAL A 300 17.86 -9.79 -3.95
C VAL A 300 17.04 -8.52 -4.15
N GLY A 301 17.57 -7.37 -3.78
CA GLY A 301 16.87 -6.10 -3.94
C GLY A 301 17.58 -4.94 -3.26
N ASP A 302 17.14 -3.74 -3.56
CA ASP A 302 17.61 -2.51 -2.97
C ASP A 302 16.48 -1.85 -2.17
N LEU A 303 16.75 -1.41 -0.93
CA LEU A 303 15.83 -0.62 -0.12
C LEU A 303 16.52 0.67 0.34
N ALA A 304 15.82 1.79 0.20
CA ALA A 304 16.27 3.04 0.80
C ALA A 304 16.04 2.98 2.33
N ARG A 305 16.98 3.52 3.09
CA ARG A 305 16.78 3.76 4.53
C ARG A 305 15.84 4.95 4.73
N SER A 306 15.11 4.93 5.83
CA SER A 306 14.28 6.06 6.27
C SER A 306 15.12 7.26 6.68
N GLN A 307 16.35 7.03 7.18
CA GLN A 307 17.28 8.07 7.60
C GLN A 307 18.37 8.26 6.55
N PRO A 308 18.54 9.48 6.00
CA PRO A 308 19.66 9.79 5.10
C PRO A 308 20.98 9.85 5.88
N ALA A 309 22.08 9.96 5.16
CA ALA A 309 23.38 10.29 5.72
C ALA A 309 23.39 11.72 6.30
N ASP A 310 24.37 12.04 7.13
CA ASP A 310 24.51 13.35 7.80
C ASP A 310 24.59 14.54 6.81
N ASP A 311 25.05 14.30 5.60
CA ASP A 311 25.09 15.29 4.52
C ASP A 311 23.81 15.36 3.69
N GLY A 312 22.76 14.66 4.10
CA GLY A 312 21.47 14.59 3.41
C GLY A 312 21.43 13.60 2.24
N THR A 313 22.53 12.90 1.96
CA THR A 313 22.56 11.91 0.88
C THR A 313 21.68 10.71 1.22
N THR A 314 20.82 10.29 0.32
CA THR A 314 20.02 9.07 0.49
C THR A 314 20.91 7.85 0.60
N ILE A 315 20.62 7.00 1.59
CA ILE A 315 21.29 5.72 1.79
C ILE A 315 20.41 4.61 1.22
N VAL A 316 21.01 3.76 0.43
CA VAL A 316 20.39 2.54 -0.13
C VAL A 316 21.16 1.33 0.40
N ILE A 317 20.42 0.34 0.89
CA ILE A 317 20.97 -0.95 1.27
C ILE A 317 20.66 -1.95 0.16
N ARG A 318 21.71 -2.53 -0.39
CA ARG A 318 21.64 -3.56 -1.43
C ARG A 318 21.81 -4.93 -0.82
N PHE A 319 20.78 -5.74 -0.93
CA PHE A 319 20.72 -7.06 -0.32
C PHE A 319 21.16 -8.18 -1.26
N TRP A 320 21.93 -9.11 -0.71
CA TRP A 320 22.47 -10.26 -1.42
C TRP A 320 22.20 -11.55 -0.62
N SER A 321 21.78 -12.62 -1.29
CA SER A 321 21.68 -13.96 -0.72
C SER A 321 22.85 -14.82 -1.20
N ALA A 322 23.40 -15.66 -0.36
CA ALA A 322 24.35 -16.70 -0.80
C ALA A 322 23.69 -17.61 -1.86
N LYS A 323 24.48 -18.02 -2.85
CA LYS A 323 24.03 -18.95 -3.90
C LYS A 323 23.94 -20.38 -3.39
#